data_c7f25d07e9e130acee394df1fed86d9a
#
_entry.id   c7f25d07e9e130acee394df1fed86d9a
#
_cell.length_a   1.000
_cell.length_b   1.000
_cell.length_c   1.000
_cell.angle_alpha   90.00
_cell.angle_beta   90.00
_cell.angle_gamma   90.00
#
_symmetry.space_group_name_H-M   'P 1'
#
loop_
_entity.id
_entity.type
_entity.pdbx_description
1 polymer ?
#
loop_
_entity_poly.entity_id
_entity_poly.type
_entity_poly.pdbx_seq_one_letter_code
_entity_poly.pdbx_strand_id
1 'polypeptide(L)'
;MLEWLFSPMDATRGHELGWQLSWHARAMVAGWGILVPLGIVIARFFKIAPWQDWPRALDSHFWWNTHRICQYSAFVLMLIGLALILTAPPLAAIPGPHWWLGWAVVILGIMQVVGGILRGTKGGPTEPAPDGSLNGDHFDMTPRRLMFEYVHKNLGYLAVILSAAAILSGLWQANGPNWMWLTLCIWWSGLIAAFVVLQRRGMAVDTYQAIWGPDPSLPGNRRRPIGFGITRRDQQPGE
;
A
#
# COMPACT_ATOMS: atom_id res chain seq x y z
N MET A 1 -23.08 26.38 -10.30
CA MET A 1 -22.12 25.56 -9.54
C MET A 1 -22.34 24.06 -9.76
N LEU A 2 -23.57 23.54 -9.68
CA LEU A 2 -23.85 22.11 -9.95
C LEU A 2 -23.54 21.73 -11.39
N GLU A 3 -23.89 22.51 -12.38
CA GLU A 3 -23.58 22.25 -13.79
C GLU A 3 -22.08 22.09 -14.03
N TRP A 4 -21.27 22.95 -13.41
CA TRP A 4 -19.81 22.84 -13.51
C TRP A 4 -19.27 21.53 -12.94
N LEU A 5 -19.82 21.03 -11.83
CA LEU A 5 -19.39 19.75 -11.26
C LEU A 5 -19.58 18.58 -12.22
N PHE A 6 -20.68 18.58 -12.96
CA PHE A 6 -21.01 17.50 -13.89
C PHE A 6 -20.50 17.74 -15.32
N SER A 7 -19.98 18.93 -15.62
CA SER A 7 -19.35 19.20 -16.91
C SER A 7 -17.99 18.50 -17.02
N PRO A 8 -17.60 18.04 -18.21
CA PRO A 8 -16.27 17.50 -18.44
C PRO A 8 -15.20 18.55 -18.23
N MET A 9 -13.96 18.12 -17.96
CA MET A 9 -12.82 19.00 -17.74
C MET A 9 -12.54 19.91 -18.94
N ASP A 10 -12.67 19.36 -20.15
CA ASP A 10 -12.52 20.06 -21.41
C ASP A 10 -13.85 20.04 -22.18
N ALA A 11 -14.51 21.21 -22.24
CA ALA A 11 -15.81 21.35 -22.90
C ALA A 11 -15.77 21.11 -24.43
N THR A 12 -14.59 21.10 -25.04
CA THR A 12 -14.43 20.85 -26.49
C THR A 12 -14.35 19.38 -26.85
N ARG A 13 -14.20 18.48 -25.87
CA ARG A 13 -14.10 17.02 -26.06
C ARG A 13 -15.33 16.31 -25.50
N GLY A 14 -15.78 15.25 -26.21
CA GLY A 14 -16.82 14.37 -25.69
C GLY A 14 -16.36 13.59 -24.44
N HIS A 15 -17.34 13.14 -23.67
CA HIS A 15 -17.14 12.30 -22.48
C HIS A 15 -17.93 10.99 -22.59
N GLU A 16 -18.19 10.53 -23.78
CA GLU A 16 -18.90 9.26 -23.96
C GLU A 16 -17.92 8.08 -23.86
N LEU A 17 -18.02 7.35 -22.76
CA LEU A 17 -17.24 6.14 -22.53
C LEU A 17 -18.16 4.92 -22.61
N GLY A 18 -17.72 3.91 -23.35
CA GLY A 18 -18.35 2.59 -23.31
C GLY A 18 -18.33 2.00 -21.89
N TRP A 19 -19.23 1.07 -21.61
CA TRP A 19 -19.38 0.51 -20.26
C TRP A 19 -18.10 -0.15 -19.73
N GLN A 20 -17.31 -0.83 -20.60
CA GLN A 20 -16.06 -1.47 -20.19
C GLN A 20 -15.03 -0.46 -19.70
N LEU A 21 -14.82 0.64 -20.43
CA LEU A 21 -13.88 1.69 -20.03
C LEU A 21 -14.33 2.36 -18.73
N SER A 22 -15.63 2.60 -18.60
CA SER A 22 -16.23 3.20 -17.42
C SER A 22 -16.04 2.33 -16.17
N TRP A 23 -16.25 1.02 -16.26
CA TRP A 23 -16.02 0.10 -15.15
C TRP A 23 -14.56 -0.19 -14.90
N HIS A 24 -13.69 -0.23 -15.95
CA HIS A 24 -12.24 -0.25 -15.79
C HIS A 24 -11.78 0.91 -14.92
N ALA A 25 -12.19 2.13 -15.25
CA ALA A 25 -11.81 3.32 -14.47
C ALA A 25 -12.26 3.22 -13.00
N ARG A 26 -13.51 2.81 -12.75
CA ARG A 26 -14.02 2.62 -11.38
C ARG A 26 -13.26 1.56 -10.60
N ALA A 27 -12.99 0.41 -11.21
CA ALA A 27 -12.24 -0.67 -10.57
C ALA A 27 -10.80 -0.23 -10.22
N MET A 28 -10.12 0.47 -11.14
CA MET A 28 -8.77 0.97 -10.92
C MET A 28 -8.72 2.06 -9.85
N VAL A 29 -9.67 3.00 -9.83
CA VAL A 29 -9.76 4.04 -8.80
C VAL A 29 -10.07 3.43 -7.43
N ALA A 30 -11.04 2.51 -7.34
CA ALA A 30 -11.37 1.83 -6.09
C ALA A 30 -10.17 1.02 -5.55
N GLY A 31 -9.49 0.26 -6.40
CA GLY A 31 -8.31 -0.52 -6.02
C GLY A 31 -7.12 0.36 -5.69
N TRP A 32 -6.58 1.06 -6.68
CA TRP A 32 -5.32 1.79 -6.58
C TRP A 32 -5.45 3.18 -5.97
N GLY A 33 -6.57 3.86 -6.18
CA GLY A 33 -6.80 5.20 -5.66
C GLY A 33 -7.29 5.22 -4.20
N ILE A 34 -7.94 4.14 -3.74
CA ILE A 34 -8.56 4.08 -2.41
C ILE A 34 -7.95 2.96 -1.56
N LEU A 35 -8.11 1.69 -1.95
CA LEU A 35 -7.76 0.56 -1.08
C LEU A 35 -6.27 0.42 -0.86
N VAL A 36 -5.44 0.55 -1.91
CA VAL A 36 -3.99 0.42 -1.77
C VAL A 36 -3.42 1.48 -0.82
N PRO A 37 -3.64 2.80 -1.01
CA PRO A 37 -3.08 3.79 -0.11
C PRO A 37 -3.65 3.69 1.31
N LEU A 38 -4.93 3.35 1.49
CA LEU A 38 -5.52 3.10 2.81
C LEU A 38 -4.81 1.95 3.53
N GLY A 39 -4.63 0.82 2.85
CA GLY A 39 -3.93 -0.34 3.40
C GLY A 39 -2.47 -0.03 3.76
N ILE A 40 -1.79 0.85 3.01
CA ILE A 40 -0.42 1.30 3.32
C ILE A 40 -0.42 2.18 4.57
N VAL A 41 -1.34 3.14 4.69
CA VAL A 41 -1.45 3.99 5.89
C VAL A 41 -1.66 3.13 7.13
N ILE A 42 -2.55 2.15 7.07
CA ILE A 42 -2.81 1.24 8.18
C ILE A 42 -1.57 0.41 8.51
N ALA A 43 -0.93 -0.21 7.53
CA ALA A 43 0.26 -1.03 7.76
C ALA A 43 1.47 -0.23 8.24
N ARG A 44 1.51 1.06 7.96
CA ARG A 44 2.58 1.93 8.43
C ARG A 44 2.38 2.40 9.86
N PHE A 45 1.19 2.85 10.21
CA PHE A 45 0.94 3.62 11.43
C PHE A 45 0.19 2.88 12.53
N PHE A 46 -0.45 1.73 12.22
CA PHE A 46 -1.30 1.00 13.16
C PHE A 46 -0.74 -0.39 13.52
N LYS A 47 0.59 -0.57 13.43
CA LYS A 47 1.23 -1.82 13.89
C LYS A 47 1.06 -2.05 15.39
N ILE A 48 1.05 -0.96 16.14
CA ILE A 48 0.57 -0.92 17.51
C ILE A 48 -0.77 -0.19 17.44
N ALA A 49 -1.86 -0.90 17.75
CA ALA A 49 -3.18 -0.31 17.72
C ALA A 49 -3.37 0.69 18.88
N PRO A 50 -4.12 1.79 18.69
CA PRO A 50 -4.33 2.79 19.75
C PRO A 50 -4.97 2.25 21.05
N TRP A 51 -5.67 1.13 20.94
CA TRP A 51 -6.34 0.43 22.06
C TRP A 51 -5.54 -0.75 22.61
N GLN A 52 -4.32 -0.97 22.11
CA GLN A 52 -3.46 -2.08 22.50
C GLN A 52 -2.60 -1.69 23.71
N ASP A 53 -2.61 -2.52 24.76
CA ASP A 53 -1.70 -2.37 25.92
C ASP A 53 -0.29 -2.88 25.56
N TRP A 54 0.37 -2.13 24.68
CA TRP A 54 1.73 -2.46 24.26
C TRP A 54 2.74 -1.87 25.28
N PRO A 55 3.78 -2.60 25.72
CA PRO A 55 4.30 -3.87 25.18
C PRO A 55 3.78 -5.15 25.86
N ARG A 56 2.82 -5.07 26.78
CA ARG A 56 2.25 -6.28 27.41
C ARG A 56 1.48 -7.14 26.44
N ALA A 57 0.73 -6.51 25.51
CA ALA A 57 0.08 -7.18 24.40
C ALA A 57 0.86 -6.92 23.11
N LEU A 58 1.42 -7.95 22.49
CA LEU A 58 2.25 -7.90 21.29
C LEU A 58 1.47 -8.37 20.05
N ASP A 59 2.07 -8.16 18.87
CA ASP A 59 1.66 -8.69 17.56
C ASP A 59 0.18 -8.46 17.22
N SER A 60 -0.26 -7.21 17.24
CA SER A 60 -1.63 -6.87 16.82
C SER A 60 -1.91 -7.33 15.41
N HIS A 61 -2.91 -8.21 15.24
CA HIS A 61 -3.34 -8.68 13.92
C HIS A 61 -4.16 -7.66 13.13
N PHE A 62 -4.63 -6.57 13.77
CA PHE A 62 -5.47 -5.56 13.13
C PHE A 62 -4.84 -4.98 11.87
N TRP A 63 -3.63 -4.41 11.99
CA TRP A 63 -2.95 -3.77 10.87
C TRP A 63 -2.64 -4.76 9.74
N TRP A 64 -2.24 -5.97 10.13
CA TRP A 64 -1.87 -7.03 9.19
C TRP A 64 -3.07 -7.52 8.38
N ASN A 65 -4.18 -7.84 9.06
CA ASN A 65 -5.38 -8.34 8.40
C ASN A 65 -6.01 -7.26 7.53
N THR A 66 -6.12 -6.02 8.03
CA THR A 66 -6.68 -4.91 7.25
C THR A 66 -5.83 -4.59 6.03
N HIS A 67 -4.48 -4.56 6.18
CA HIS A 67 -3.58 -4.40 5.04
C HIS A 67 -3.83 -5.48 3.98
N ARG A 68 -3.87 -6.74 4.38
CA ARG A 68 -4.12 -7.86 3.45
C ARG A 68 -5.46 -7.76 2.75
N ILE A 69 -6.52 -7.47 3.49
CA ILE A 69 -7.87 -7.31 2.92
C ILE A 69 -7.85 -6.19 1.86
N CYS A 70 -7.32 -5.02 2.19
CA CYS A 70 -7.22 -3.92 1.24
C CYS A 70 -6.41 -4.31 0.00
N GLN A 71 -5.24 -4.94 0.16
CA GLN A 71 -4.36 -5.25 -0.97
C GLN A 71 -4.93 -6.37 -1.85
N TYR A 72 -5.49 -7.43 -1.27
CA TYR A 72 -6.09 -8.50 -2.08
C TYR A 72 -7.36 -8.04 -2.78
N SER A 73 -8.21 -7.25 -2.13
CA SER A 73 -9.38 -6.65 -2.79
C SER A 73 -8.97 -5.72 -3.93
N ALA A 74 -7.95 -4.89 -3.73
CA ALA A 74 -7.40 -4.05 -4.78
C ALA A 74 -6.83 -4.87 -5.95
N PHE A 75 -6.14 -5.97 -5.66
CA PHE A 75 -5.60 -6.88 -6.68
C PHE A 75 -6.70 -7.52 -7.50
N VAL A 76 -7.78 -7.98 -6.88
CA VAL A 76 -8.96 -8.52 -7.59
C VAL A 76 -9.59 -7.45 -8.47
N LEU A 77 -9.78 -6.23 -7.96
CA LEU A 77 -10.29 -5.11 -8.75
C LEU A 77 -9.38 -4.76 -9.93
N MET A 78 -8.07 -4.82 -9.75
CA MET A 78 -7.08 -4.63 -10.83
C MET A 78 -7.26 -5.69 -11.93
N LEU A 79 -7.41 -6.97 -11.56
CA LEU A 79 -7.64 -8.04 -12.54
C LEU A 79 -8.96 -7.86 -13.29
N ILE A 80 -10.03 -7.48 -12.60
CA ILE A 80 -11.32 -7.16 -13.22
C ILE A 80 -11.16 -5.98 -14.18
N GLY A 81 -10.55 -4.89 -13.73
CA GLY A 81 -10.32 -3.72 -14.57
C GLY A 81 -9.45 -4.02 -15.80
N LEU A 82 -8.43 -4.86 -15.63
CA LEU A 82 -7.58 -5.32 -16.73
C LEU A 82 -8.38 -6.17 -17.74
N ALA A 83 -9.19 -7.12 -17.28
CA ALA A 83 -10.04 -7.94 -18.13
C ALA A 83 -11.03 -7.09 -18.93
N LEU A 84 -11.62 -6.08 -18.30
CA LEU A 84 -12.55 -5.15 -18.96
C LEU A 84 -11.90 -4.39 -20.12
N ILE A 85 -10.68 -3.86 -19.91
CA ILE A 85 -10.00 -3.10 -20.98
C ILE A 85 -9.47 -4.01 -22.09
N LEU A 86 -9.02 -5.23 -21.77
CA LEU A 86 -8.53 -6.19 -22.76
C LEU A 86 -9.66 -6.78 -23.63
N THR A 87 -10.89 -6.77 -23.14
CA THR A 87 -12.09 -7.23 -23.87
C THR A 87 -12.87 -6.08 -24.50
N ALA A 88 -12.46 -4.83 -24.26
CA ALA A 88 -13.09 -3.68 -24.92
C ALA A 88 -12.74 -3.61 -26.41
N PRO A 89 -13.62 -3.01 -27.24
CA PRO A 89 -13.31 -2.75 -28.64
C PRO A 89 -11.97 -1.99 -28.75
N PRO A 90 -11.13 -2.31 -29.75
CA PRO A 90 -9.86 -1.66 -29.93
C PRO A 90 -10.02 -0.14 -30.07
N LEU A 91 -9.33 0.61 -29.21
CA LEU A 91 -9.21 2.05 -29.37
C LEU A 91 -8.15 2.31 -30.45
N ALA A 92 -8.49 3.03 -31.49
CA ALA A 92 -7.57 3.40 -32.58
C ALA A 92 -6.49 4.43 -32.14
N ALA A 93 -6.12 4.44 -30.88
CA ALA A 93 -5.22 5.42 -30.30
C ALA A 93 -3.79 4.85 -30.14
N ILE A 94 -2.79 5.69 -30.43
CA ILE A 94 -1.39 5.40 -30.11
C ILE A 94 -1.26 5.27 -28.59
N PRO A 95 -0.48 4.27 -28.10
CA PRO A 95 -0.26 4.11 -26.67
C PRO A 95 0.28 5.40 -26.03
N GLY A 96 -0.54 6.01 -25.17
CA GLY A 96 -0.21 7.24 -24.44
C GLY A 96 0.36 6.96 -23.04
N PRO A 97 0.65 8.01 -22.25
CA PRO A 97 1.20 7.88 -20.89
C PRO A 97 0.39 6.97 -19.99
N HIS A 98 -0.95 7.01 -20.06
CA HIS A 98 -1.83 6.14 -19.29
C HIS A 98 -1.57 4.66 -19.53
N TRP A 99 -1.34 4.25 -20.77
CA TRP A 99 -1.06 2.87 -21.14
C TRP A 99 0.23 2.35 -20.51
N TRP A 100 1.32 3.14 -20.62
CA TRP A 100 2.62 2.76 -20.06
C TRP A 100 2.61 2.72 -18.53
N LEU A 101 2.02 3.73 -17.91
CA LEU A 101 1.84 3.79 -16.45
C LEU A 101 0.97 2.65 -15.95
N GLY A 102 -0.13 2.33 -16.68
CA GLY A 102 -1.03 1.24 -16.34
C GLY A 102 -0.31 -0.11 -16.30
N TRP A 103 0.49 -0.44 -17.32
CA TRP A 103 1.27 -1.68 -17.32
C TRP A 103 2.33 -1.71 -16.22
N ALA A 104 3.02 -0.60 -15.97
CA ALA A 104 3.98 -0.52 -14.88
C ALA A 104 3.31 -0.80 -13.52
N VAL A 105 2.12 -0.24 -13.29
CA VAL A 105 1.34 -0.46 -12.07
C VAL A 105 0.87 -1.91 -11.95
N VAL A 106 0.41 -2.52 -13.03
CA VAL A 106 0.00 -3.95 -13.05
C VAL A 106 1.18 -4.85 -12.69
N ILE A 107 2.34 -4.64 -13.31
CA ILE A 107 3.56 -5.42 -13.02
C ILE A 107 3.97 -5.25 -11.56
N LEU A 108 4.02 -4.02 -11.06
CA LEU A 108 4.34 -3.77 -9.66
C LEU A 108 3.32 -4.40 -8.70
N GLY A 109 2.02 -4.37 -9.03
CA GLY A 109 0.97 -5.02 -8.26
C GLY A 109 1.18 -6.53 -8.14
N ILE A 110 1.48 -7.19 -9.25
CA ILE A 110 1.82 -8.62 -9.26
C ILE A 110 3.06 -8.89 -8.41
N MET A 111 4.12 -8.09 -8.56
CA MET A 111 5.35 -8.23 -7.77
C MET A 111 5.08 -8.05 -6.26
N GLN A 112 4.21 -7.12 -5.88
CA GLN A 112 3.83 -6.90 -4.48
C GLN A 112 3.12 -8.10 -3.88
N VAL A 113 2.16 -8.69 -4.60
CA VAL A 113 1.40 -9.87 -4.13
C VAL A 113 2.30 -11.10 -4.06
N VAL A 114 3.05 -11.40 -5.13
CA VAL A 114 3.98 -12.53 -5.18
C VAL A 114 5.06 -12.39 -4.10
N GLY A 115 5.67 -11.20 -3.98
CA GLY A 115 6.64 -10.92 -2.93
C GLY A 115 6.05 -11.12 -1.52
N GLY A 116 4.79 -10.68 -1.31
CA GLY A 116 4.08 -10.88 -0.05
C GLY A 116 3.83 -12.33 0.30
N ILE A 117 3.53 -13.18 -0.67
CA ILE A 117 3.39 -14.64 -0.49
C ILE A 117 4.74 -15.27 -0.16
N LEU A 118 5.78 -14.86 -0.88
CA LEU A 118 7.12 -15.42 -0.76
C LEU A 118 7.99 -14.76 0.33
N ARG A 119 7.43 -13.94 1.20
CA ARG A 119 8.16 -13.04 2.12
C ARG A 119 9.12 -13.68 3.11
N GLY A 120 9.01 -14.98 3.37
CA GLY A 120 9.76 -15.66 4.43
C GLY A 120 9.18 -15.42 5.84
N THR A 121 9.83 -15.97 6.84
CA THR A 121 9.39 -15.87 8.23
C THR A 121 9.81 -14.54 8.88
N LYS A 122 9.02 -14.09 9.85
CA LYS A 122 9.31 -12.93 10.70
C LYS A 122 10.17 -13.26 11.92
N GLY A 123 10.62 -14.52 12.03
CA GLY A 123 11.23 -15.08 13.21
C GLY A 123 10.18 -15.59 14.20
N GLY A 124 10.61 -16.18 15.28
CA GLY A 124 9.75 -16.68 16.33
C GLY A 124 10.51 -17.53 17.34
N PRO A 125 9.86 -17.96 18.43
CA PRO A 125 10.42 -18.90 19.38
C PRO A 125 10.45 -20.27 18.71
N THR A 126 11.60 -20.63 18.15
CA THR A 126 11.88 -21.94 17.57
C THR A 126 12.98 -22.62 18.37
N GLU A 127 13.07 -23.92 18.32
CA GLU A 127 14.19 -24.65 18.92
C GLU A 127 15.49 -24.29 18.17
N PRO A 128 16.61 -24.18 18.90
CA PRO A 128 17.91 -24.00 18.25
C PRO A 128 18.19 -25.12 17.26
N ALA A 129 18.94 -24.81 16.19
CA ALA A 129 19.46 -25.82 15.29
C ALA A 129 20.35 -26.80 16.03
N PRO A 130 20.64 -28.02 15.49
CA PRO A 130 21.49 -29.01 16.15
C PRO A 130 22.90 -28.55 16.51
N ASP A 131 23.39 -27.50 15.83
CA ASP A 131 24.67 -26.84 16.10
C ASP A 131 24.57 -25.77 17.20
N GLY A 132 23.40 -25.61 17.81
CA GLY A 132 23.12 -24.58 18.82
C GLY A 132 22.93 -23.17 18.25
N SER A 133 22.96 -22.97 16.94
CA SER A 133 22.74 -21.68 16.33
C SER A 133 21.27 -21.29 16.38
N LEU A 134 21.01 -19.99 16.60
CA LEU A 134 19.69 -19.37 16.64
C LEU A 134 19.43 -18.55 15.38
N ASN A 135 19.87 -19.01 14.23
CA ASN A 135 19.77 -18.29 12.98
C ASN A 135 18.36 -18.32 12.37
N GLY A 136 17.93 -17.18 11.87
CA GLY A 136 16.75 -17.06 11.02
C GLY A 136 15.43 -17.07 11.78
N ASP A 137 14.97 -18.18 12.24
CA ASP A 137 13.60 -18.33 12.80
C ASP A 137 13.49 -18.05 14.29
N HIS A 138 14.60 -18.02 14.99
CA HIS A 138 14.61 -17.81 16.45
C HIS A 138 14.73 -16.31 16.78
N PHE A 139 13.60 -15.63 16.94
CA PHE A 139 13.51 -14.18 17.20
C PHE A 139 14.32 -13.31 16.22
N ASP A 140 14.77 -13.84 15.09
CA ASP A 140 15.42 -13.06 14.06
C ASP A 140 14.75 -13.26 12.71
N MET A 141 14.85 -12.25 11.88
CA MET A 141 14.32 -12.34 10.53
C MET A 141 15.37 -12.95 9.61
N THR A 142 14.95 -13.92 8.78
CA THR A 142 15.83 -14.47 7.73
C THR A 142 16.30 -13.37 6.77
N PRO A 143 17.47 -13.52 6.11
CA PRO A 143 17.93 -12.58 5.08
C PRO A 143 16.88 -12.34 3.98
N ARG A 144 16.14 -13.39 3.59
CA ARG A 144 15.01 -13.30 2.66
C ARG A 144 13.91 -12.36 3.17
N ARG A 145 13.57 -12.44 4.47
CA ARG A 145 12.57 -11.57 5.08
C ARG A 145 13.04 -10.12 5.13
N LEU A 146 14.29 -9.87 5.45
CA LEU A 146 14.88 -8.54 5.46
C LEU A 146 14.86 -7.90 4.06
N MET A 147 15.29 -8.66 3.05
CA MET A 147 15.25 -8.21 1.66
C MET A 147 13.81 -7.93 1.20
N PHE A 148 12.87 -8.83 1.52
CA PHE A 148 11.46 -8.63 1.23
C PHE A 148 10.94 -7.31 1.84
N GLU A 149 11.19 -7.05 3.12
CA GLU A 149 10.69 -5.84 3.77
C GLU A 149 11.24 -4.56 3.10
N TYR A 150 12.51 -4.57 2.74
CA TYR A 150 13.13 -3.44 2.04
C TYR A 150 12.52 -3.22 0.65
N VAL A 151 12.48 -4.25 -0.16
CA VAL A 151 11.97 -4.19 -1.53
C VAL A 151 10.48 -3.87 -1.55
N HIS A 152 9.68 -4.60 -0.76
CA HIS A 152 8.23 -4.44 -0.70
C HIS A 152 7.81 -3.02 -0.29
N LYS A 153 8.45 -2.45 0.74
CA LYS A 153 8.14 -1.09 1.20
C LYS A 153 8.47 -0.03 0.13
N ASN A 154 9.64 -0.12 -0.50
CA ASN A 154 10.05 0.86 -1.51
C ASN A 154 9.23 0.74 -2.80
N LEU A 155 9.06 -0.47 -3.34
CA LEU A 155 8.23 -0.68 -4.52
C LEU A 155 6.76 -0.38 -4.27
N GLY A 156 6.26 -0.58 -3.04
CA GLY A 156 4.91 -0.21 -2.66
C GLY A 156 4.66 1.30 -2.79
N TYR A 157 5.58 2.14 -2.30
CA TYR A 157 5.48 3.60 -2.49
C TYR A 157 5.60 4.02 -3.95
N LEU A 158 6.52 3.41 -4.69
CA LEU A 158 6.64 3.66 -6.13
C LEU A 158 5.33 3.33 -6.86
N ALA A 159 4.73 2.18 -6.54
CA ALA A 159 3.45 1.76 -7.13
C ALA A 159 2.33 2.75 -6.86
N VAL A 160 2.24 3.33 -5.65
CA VAL A 160 1.25 4.38 -5.32
C VAL A 160 1.47 5.64 -6.14
N ILE A 161 2.71 6.08 -6.29
CA ILE A 161 3.03 7.28 -7.08
C ILE A 161 2.64 7.06 -8.55
N LEU A 162 3.05 5.92 -9.13
CA LEU A 162 2.74 5.60 -10.52
C LEU A 162 1.24 5.37 -10.73
N SER A 163 0.53 4.77 -9.76
CA SER A 163 -0.92 4.58 -9.86
C SER A 163 -1.68 5.90 -9.79
N ALA A 164 -1.24 6.85 -8.98
CA ALA A 164 -1.82 8.19 -8.97
C ALA A 164 -1.64 8.88 -10.33
N ALA A 165 -0.44 8.81 -10.92
CA ALA A 165 -0.19 9.34 -12.25
C ALA A 165 -1.02 8.62 -13.34
N ALA A 166 -1.17 7.28 -13.24
CA ALA A 166 -2.02 6.51 -14.14
C ALA A 166 -3.50 6.91 -14.03
N ILE A 167 -4.02 7.07 -12.80
CA ILE A 167 -5.40 7.50 -12.58
C ILE A 167 -5.64 8.90 -13.15
N LEU A 168 -4.76 9.85 -12.87
CA LEU A 168 -4.90 11.24 -13.37
C LEU A 168 -4.81 11.29 -14.90
N SER A 169 -3.85 10.58 -15.51
CA SER A 169 -3.73 10.53 -16.97
C SER A 169 -4.90 9.82 -17.63
N GLY A 170 -5.45 8.78 -17.00
CA GLY A 170 -6.66 8.09 -17.46
C GLY A 170 -7.90 8.97 -17.36
N LEU A 171 -8.05 9.69 -16.26
CA LEU A 171 -9.17 10.61 -16.05
C LEU A 171 -9.11 11.79 -17.04
N TRP A 172 -7.91 12.28 -17.34
CA TRP A 172 -7.68 13.27 -18.40
C TRP A 172 -8.04 12.74 -19.79
N GLN A 173 -7.58 11.52 -20.11
CA GLN A 173 -7.87 10.86 -21.40
C GLN A 173 -9.37 10.64 -21.59
N ALA A 174 -10.06 10.23 -20.52
CA ALA A 174 -11.50 10.02 -20.48
C ALA A 174 -12.31 11.30 -20.46
N ASN A 175 -11.66 12.47 -20.38
CA ASN A 175 -12.31 13.77 -20.18
C ASN A 175 -13.32 13.75 -19.01
N GLY A 176 -12.89 13.18 -17.87
CA GLY A 176 -13.76 12.95 -16.72
C GLY A 176 -14.32 14.26 -16.16
N PRO A 177 -15.56 14.24 -15.64
CA PRO A 177 -16.21 15.43 -15.09
C PRO A 177 -15.49 15.96 -13.85
N ASN A 178 -15.64 17.26 -13.61
CA ASN A 178 -14.92 17.99 -12.56
C ASN A 178 -15.11 17.41 -11.15
N TRP A 179 -16.28 16.82 -10.84
CA TRP A 179 -16.50 16.19 -9.54
C TRP A 179 -15.56 15.01 -9.26
N MET A 180 -15.15 14.25 -10.28
CA MET A 180 -14.21 13.14 -10.10
C MET A 180 -12.83 13.65 -9.70
N TRP A 181 -12.36 14.72 -10.33
CA TRP A 181 -11.11 15.38 -9.97
C TRP A 181 -11.15 15.91 -8.55
N LEU A 182 -12.22 16.62 -8.20
CA LEU A 182 -12.39 17.19 -6.87
C LEU A 182 -12.41 16.09 -5.79
N THR A 183 -13.14 15.02 -6.03
CA THR A 183 -13.23 13.88 -5.09
C THR A 183 -11.86 13.24 -4.85
N LEU A 184 -11.09 13.00 -5.92
CA LEU A 184 -9.74 12.45 -5.79
C LEU A 184 -8.80 13.42 -5.06
N CYS A 185 -8.86 14.71 -5.38
CA CYS A 185 -8.05 15.73 -4.71
C CYS A 185 -8.35 15.79 -3.20
N ILE A 186 -9.62 15.80 -2.81
CA ILE A 186 -10.03 15.82 -1.39
C ILE A 186 -9.57 14.54 -0.69
N TRP A 187 -9.81 13.38 -1.30
CA TRP A 187 -9.44 12.08 -0.73
C TRP A 187 -7.93 11.95 -0.51
N TRP A 188 -7.14 12.23 -1.54
CA TRP A 188 -5.68 12.11 -1.44
C TRP A 188 -5.06 13.18 -0.54
N SER A 189 -5.60 14.40 -0.54
CA SER A 189 -5.16 15.44 0.41
C SER A 189 -5.44 15.02 1.85
N GLY A 190 -6.60 14.40 2.12
CA GLY A 190 -6.94 13.83 3.42
C GLY A 190 -5.97 12.70 3.83
N LEU A 191 -5.62 11.81 2.91
CA LEU A 191 -4.64 10.75 3.17
C LEU A 191 -3.23 11.30 3.43
N ILE A 192 -2.79 12.30 2.68
CA ILE A 192 -1.50 12.98 2.88
C ILE A 192 -1.49 13.69 4.24
N ALA A 193 -2.54 14.40 4.59
CA ALA A 193 -2.67 15.05 5.89
C ALA A 193 -2.62 14.03 7.04
N ALA A 194 -3.39 12.94 6.92
CA ALA A 194 -3.35 11.84 7.89
C ALA A 194 -1.93 11.24 7.99
N PHE A 195 -1.27 10.97 6.86
CA PHE A 195 0.10 10.46 6.84
C PHE A 195 1.06 11.40 7.59
N VAL A 196 1.01 12.69 7.31
CA VAL A 196 1.89 13.68 7.97
C VAL A 196 1.61 13.77 9.47
N VAL A 197 0.35 13.81 9.87
CA VAL A 197 -0.05 13.88 11.29
C VAL A 197 0.40 12.62 12.03
N LEU A 198 0.13 11.43 11.50
CA LEU A 198 0.51 10.16 12.12
C LEU A 198 2.03 9.99 12.18
N GLN A 199 2.75 10.44 11.13
CA GLN A 199 4.20 10.44 11.12
C GLN A 199 4.78 11.35 12.21
N ARG A 200 4.26 12.58 12.35
CA ARG A 200 4.69 13.53 13.39
C ARG A 200 4.38 13.04 14.80
N ARG A 201 3.34 12.23 14.97
CA ARG A 201 2.99 11.58 16.25
C ARG A 201 3.87 10.36 16.56
N GLY A 202 4.86 10.01 15.73
CA GLY A 202 5.75 8.88 15.96
C GLY A 202 5.06 7.51 15.83
N MET A 203 3.91 7.43 15.14
CA MET A 203 3.16 6.17 15.01
C MET A 203 3.76 5.20 13.99
N ALA A 204 4.78 5.61 13.23
CA ALA A 204 5.48 4.76 12.28
C ALA A 204 6.52 3.87 13.00
N VAL A 205 6.05 2.89 13.75
CA VAL A 205 6.89 2.00 14.57
C VAL A 205 7.51 0.89 13.72
N ASP A 206 8.72 0.44 14.13
CA ASP A 206 9.41 -0.68 13.52
C ASP A 206 8.55 -1.96 13.58
N THR A 207 8.51 -2.69 12.46
CA THR A 207 7.70 -3.91 12.35
C THR A 207 8.17 -4.99 13.32
N TYR A 208 9.48 -5.15 13.46
CA TYR A 208 10.05 -6.14 14.37
C TYR A 208 9.67 -5.82 15.83
N GLN A 209 9.88 -4.58 16.24
CA GLN A 209 9.55 -4.15 17.61
C GLN A 209 8.05 -4.25 17.91
N ALA A 210 7.18 -3.93 16.95
CA ALA A 210 5.73 -4.06 17.14
C ALA A 210 5.28 -5.52 17.38
N ILE A 211 6.01 -6.50 16.81
CA ILE A 211 5.72 -7.92 16.92
C ILE A 211 6.35 -8.55 18.15
N TRP A 212 7.63 -8.28 18.42
CA TRP A 212 8.42 -8.97 19.44
C TRP A 212 8.68 -8.15 20.69
N GLY A 213 8.27 -6.88 20.70
CA GLY A 213 8.49 -5.97 21.83
C GLY A 213 9.82 -5.21 21.78
N PRO A 214 10.03 -4.30 22.76
CA PRO A 214 11.14 -3.36 22.75
C PRO A 214 12.43 -3.88 23.39
N ASP A 215 12.48 -5.15 23.84
CA ASP A 215 13.64 -5.72 24.55
C ASP A 215 14.92 -5.55 23.69
N PRO A 216 15.95 -4.85 24.19
CA PRO A 216 17.19 -4.61 23.46
C PRO A 216 18.05 -5.89 23.29
N SER A 217 17.77 -6.95 24.02
CA SER A 217 18.44 -8.24 23.86
C SER A 217 18.05 -8.93 22.55
N LEU A 218 16.86 -8.65 22.04
CA LEU A 218 16.36 -9.25 20.80
C LEU A 218 17.18 -8.80 19.57
N PRO A 219 17.59 -9.74 18.71
CA PRO A 219 18.54 -9.45 17.62
C PRO A 219 18.02 -8.41 16.62
N GLY A 220 16.73 -8.41 16.32
CA GLY A 220 16.13 -7.44 15.42
C GLY A 220 16.11 -6.01 15.97
N ASN A 221 16.08 -5.84 17.30
CA ASN A 221 16.14 -4.53 17.93
C ASN A 221 17.54 -3.90 17.89
N ARG A 222 18.58 -4.68 17.63
CA ARG A 222 19.96 -4.19 17.43
C ARG A 222 20.21 -3.69 16.00
N ARG A 223 19.37 -4.06 15.03
CA ARG A 223 19.48 -3.64 13.63
C ARG A 223 18.80 -2.29 13.41
N ARG A 224 19.19 -1.58 12.37
CA ARG A 224 18.46 -0.35 11.97
C ARG A 224 17.03 -0.69 11.51
N PRO A 225 16.00 0.10 11.85
CA PRO A 225 14.65 -0.07 11.34
C PRO A 225 14.63 0.00 9.81
N ILE A 226 13.82 -0.86 9.18
CA ILE A 226 13.69 -0.90 7.71
C ILE A 226 12.56 0.01 7.28
N GLY A 227 12.89 1.02 6.47
CA GLY A 227 11.96 1.97 5.86
C GLY A 227 12.21 3.41 6.28
N PHE A 228 11.74 4.34 5.46
CA PHE A 228 11.92 5.77 5.68
C PHE A 228 11.08 6.25 6.86
N GLY A 229 11.70 7.02 7.78
CA GLY A 229 11.00 7.62 8.92
C GLY A 229 10.37 6.62 9.90
N ILE A 230 10.86 5.38 9.94
CA ILE A 230 10.46 4.37 10.93
C ILE A 230 11.23 4.62 12.23
N THR A 231 10.51 4.61 13.34
CA THR A 231 11.06 4.84 14.68
C THR A 231 10.93 3.59 15.55
N ARG A 232 11.67 3.58 16.65
CA ARG A 232 11.49 2.63 17.75
C ARG A 232 10.99 3.40 18.97
N ARG A 233 10.23 2.71 19.79
CA ARG A 233 9.84 3.19 21.12
C ARG A 233 10.83 2.64 22.13
N ASP A 234 11.36 3.49 22.97
CA ASP A 234 12.20 3.06 24.09
C ASP A 234 11.34 2.29 25.10
N GLN A 235 11.99 1.37 25.83
CA GLN A 235 11.35 0.83 27.03
C GLN A 235 11.13 2.02 27.97
N GLN A 236 9.90 2.33 28.32
CA GLN A 236 9.69 3.15 29.50
C GLN A 236 10.23 2.34 30.68
N PRO A 237 11.20 2.86 31.46
CA PRO A 237 11.60 2.22 32.70
C PRO A 237 10.31 2.06 33.51
N GLY A 238 10.05 0.81 33.94
CA GLY A 238 8.79 0.39 34.51
C GLY A 238 8.25 1.33 35.58
N GLU A 239 6.98 1.69 35.44
CA GLU A 239 6.11 2.02 36.55
C GLU A 239 5.69 0.74 37.27
#